data_2013c416822539d6ed453a88cbd6d4a4
#
_entry.id   2013c416822539d6ed453a88cbd6d4a4
#
_cell.length_a   1.000
_cell.length_b   1.000
_cell.length_c   1.000
_cell.angle_alpha   90.00
_cell.angle_beta   90.00
_cell.angle_gamma   90.00
#
_symmetry.space_group_name_H-M   'P 1'
#
loop_
_entity.id
_entity.type
_entity.pdbx_description
1 polymer ?
#
loop_
_entity_poly.entity_id
_entity_poly.type
_entity_poly.pdbx_seq_one_letter_code
_entity_poly.pdbx_strand_id
1 'polypeptide(L)' 'MFNVTAMERSILAELSERGGRGQLSRLKDRRPIERLVNKGFVERHTLNSQQEEYVLTAIGKKILDNK' A
#
# COMPACT_ATOMS: atom_id res chain seq x y z
N MET A 1 15.01 9.94 -3.83
CA MET A 1 13.70 10.60 -3.77
C MET A 1 12.61 9.64 -4.22
N PHE A 2 11.54 9.58 -3.47
CA PHE A 2 10.45 8.66 -3.76
C PHE A 2 9.40 9.33 -4.63
N ASN A 3 9.13 8.74 -5.79
CA ASN A 3 8.11 9.27 -6.70
C ASN A 3 6.87 8.38 -6.60
N VAL A 4 5.81 8.96 -6.04
CA VAL A 4 4.53 8.28 -5.96
C VAL A 4 3.45 9.16 -6.59
N THR A 5 2.52 8.52 -7.27
CA THR A 5 1.39 9.25 -7.84
C THR A 5 0.40 9.58 -6.73
N ALA A 6 -0.56 10.45 -7.04
CA ALA A 6 -1.61 10.78 -6.09
C ALA A 6 -2.41 9.55 -5.69
N MET A 7 -2.67 8.67 -6.64
CA MET A 7 -3.38 7.42 -6.38
C MET A 7 -2.59 6.50 -5.43
N GLU A 8 -1.28 6.37 -5.68
CA GLU A 8 -0.43 5.56 -4.82
C GLU A 8 -0.37 6.13 -3.41
N ARG A 9 -0.27 7.46 -3.29
CA ARG A 9 -0.25 8.11 -1.98
C ARG A 9 -1.57 7.90 -1.24
N SER A 10 -2.69 7.96 -1.95
CA SER A 10 -4.00 7.69 -1.33
C SER A 10 -4.08 6.28 -0.76
N ILE A 11 -3.52 5.30 -1.47
CA ILE A 11 -3.50 3.93 -1.00
C ILE A 11 -2.65 3.81 0.27
N LEU A 12 -1.48 4.44 0.27
CA LEU A 12 -0.61 4.43 1.45
C LEU A 12 -1.31 5.07 2.65
N ALA A 13 -1.99 6.20 2.42
CA ALA A 13 -2.70 6.89 3.48
C ALA A 13 -3.83 6.03 4.04
N GLU A 14 -4.57 5.35 3.17
CA GLU A 14 -5.65 4.47 3.61
C GLU A 14 -5.11 3.34 4.47
N LEU A 15 -4.00 2.73 4.08
CA LEU A 15 -3.38 1.68 4.88
C LEU A 15 -2.93 2.23 6.24
N SER A 16 -2.37 3.43 6.25
CA SER A 16 -1.93 4.06 7.49
C SER A 16 -3.10 4.28 8.44
N GLU A 17 -4.25 4.71 7.91
CA GLU A 17 -5.45 4.91 8.72
C GLU A 17 -5.98 3.60 9.31
N ARG A 18 -5.67 2.48 8.67
CA ARG A 18 -6.09 1.16 9.14
C ARG A 18 -5.05 0.50 10.04
N GLY A 19 -4.11 1.28 10.56
CA GLY A 19 -3.08 0.75 11.44
C GLY A 19 -1.89 0.16 10.69
N GLY A 20 -1.74 0.49 9.44
CA GLY A 20 -0.62 0.04 8.63
C GLY A 20 -0.84 -1.25 7.87
N ARG A 21 -2.06 -1.79 7.93
CA ARG A 21 -2.40 -3.02 7.22
C ARG A 21 -3.87 -3.02 6.85
N GLY A 22 -4.21 -3.76 5.83
CA GLY A 22 -5.61 -3.91 5.46
C GLY A 22 -5.78 -4.65 4.16
N GLN A 23 -7.01 -5.03 3.90
CA GLN A 23 -7.42 -5.64 2.65
C GLN A 23 -7.99 -4.55 1.75
N LEU A 24 -7.43 -4.41 0.57
CA LEU A 24 -7.85 -3.38 -0.37
C LEU A 24 -8.72 -3.96 -1.48
N SER A 25 -9.69 -4.77 -1.09
CA SER A 25 -10.58 -5.44 -2.03
C SER A 25 -11.51 -4.50 -2.78
N ARG A 26 -11.67 -3.26 -2.28
CA ARG A 26 -12.53 -2.27 -2.93
C ARG A 26 -11.91 -1.66 -4.18
N LEU A 27 -10.61 -1.78 -4.33
CA LEU A 27 -9.93 -1.13 -5.43
C LEU A 27 -10.21 -1.86 -6.73
N LYS A 28 -10.71 -1.13 -7.71
CA LYS A 28 -10.99 -1.68 -9.02
C LYS A 28 -9.73 -1.82 -9.84
N ASP A 29 -8.80 -0.90 -9.66
CA ASP A 29 -7.53 -0.90 -10.37
C ASP A 29 -6.41 -1.30 -9.42
N ARG A 30 -5.76 -2.42 -9.72
CA ARG A 30 -4.68 -2.95 -8.87
C ARG A 30 -3.30 -2.49 -9.29
N ARG A 31 -3.19 -1.79 -10.41
CA ARG A 31 -1.89 -1.37 -10.91
C ARG A 31 -1.13 -0.49 -9.91
N PRO A 32 -1.75 0.50 -9.26
CA PRO A 32 -1.04 1.29 -8.26
C PRO A 32 -0.55 0.45 -7.09
N ILE A 33 -1.35 -0.51 -6.64
CA ILE A 33 -0.95 -1.38 -5.53
C ILE A 33 0.25 -2.21 -5.92
N GLU A 34 0.24 -2.78 -7.12
CA GLU A 34 1.35 -3.60 -7.57
C GLU A 34 2.63 -2.79 -7.71
N ARG A 35 2.53 -1.54 -8.14
CA ARG A 35 3.68 -0.65 -8.18
C ARG A 35 4.25 -0.43 -6.79
N LEU A 36 3.38 -0.22 -5.80
CA LEU A 36 3.81 -0.01 -4.43
C LEU A 36 4.52 -1.24 -3.88
N VAL A 37 3.99 -2.42 -4.19
CA VAL A 37 4.63 -3.67 -3.77
C VAL A 37 5.99 -3.82 -4.43
N ASN A 38 6.08 -3.54 -5.73
CA ASN A 38 7.33 -3.65 -6.47
C ASN A 38 8.38 -2.66 -5.98
N LYS A 39 7.95 -1.48 -5.53
CA LYS A 39 8.85 -0.46 -5.01
C LYS A 39 9.25 -0.70 -3.57
N GLY A 40 8.61 -1.66 -2.90
CA GLY A 40 8.92 -1.97 -1.52
C GLY A 40 8.23 -1.09 -0.49
N PHE A 41 7.22 -0.33 -0.91
CA PHE A 41 6.47 0.54 0.01
C PHE A 41 5.36 -0.21 0.74
N VAL A 42 4.93 -1.32 0.16
CA VAL A 42 3.86 -2.15 0.68
C VAL A 42 4.26 -3.61 0.49
N GLU A 43 3.94 -4.45 1.48
CA GLU A 43 4.11 -5.89 1.35
C GLU A 43 2.75 -6.53 1.16
N ARG A 44 2.72 -7.57 0.35
CA ARG A 44 1.51 -8.35 0.13
C ARG A 44 1.63 -9.68 0.84
N HIS A 45 0.65 -9.97 1.69
CA HIS A 45 0.59 -11.22 2.43
C HIS A 45 -0.68 -11.97 2.05
N THR A 46 -0.52 -13.17 1.54
CA THR A 46 -1.65 -14.01 1.17
C THR A 46 -2.20 -14.71 2.41
N LEU A 47 -3.43 -14.41 2.76
CA LEU A 47 -4.10 -15.03 3.90
C LEU A 47 -4.70 -16.37 3.52
N ASN A 48 -5.31 -16.42 2.34
CA ASN A 48 -5.84 -17.65 1.77
C ASN A 48 -5.99 -17.47 0.26
N SER A 49 -6.57 -18.44 -0.43
CA SER A 49 -6.66 -18.41 -1.88
C SER A 49 -7.47 -17.24 -2.44
N GLN A 50 -8.27 -16.59 -1.60
CA GLN A 50 -9.14 -15.49 -2.03
C GLN A 50 -8.86 -14.17 -1.33
N GLN A 51 -8.02 -14.17 -0.30
CA GLN A 51 -7.79 -12.97 0.51
C GLN A 51 -6.33 -12.65 0.59
N GLU A 52 -6.02 -11.38 0.37
CA GLU A 52 -4.67 -10.87 0.50
C GLU A 52 -4.71 -9.65 1.41
N GLU A 53 -3.69 -9.53 2.25
CA GLU A 53 -3.54 -8.38 3.12
C GLU A 53 -2.33 -7.58 2.66
N TYR A 54 -2.46 -6.27 2.65
CA TYR A 54 -1.37 -5.36 2.31
C TYR A 54 -0.89 -4.67 3.57
N VAL A 55 0.41 -4.67 3.77
CA VAL A 55 1.03 -4.11 4.97
C VAL A 55 1.99 -3.01 4.57
N LEU A 56 1.84 -1.86 5.21
CA LEU A 56 2.69 -0.71 4.96
C LEU A 56 4.09 -0.99 5.51
N THR A 57 5.11 -0.83 4.68
CA THR A 57 6.50 -1.03 5.10
C THR A 57 7.02 0.23 5.79
N ALA A 58 8.21 0.13 6.41
CA ALA A 58 8.86 1.28 7.01
C ALA A 58 9.11 2.38 5.98
N ILE A 59 9.49 2.00 4.76
CA ILE A 59 9.71 2.95 3.67
C ILE A 59 8.40 3.64 3.30
N GLY A 60 7.31 2.87 3.21
CA GLY A 60 6.01 3.43 2.90
C GLY A 60 5.55 4.43 3.94
N LYS A 61 5.83 4.15 5.22
CA LYS A 61 5.50 5.08 6.30
C LYS A 61 6.29 6.38 6.17
N LYS A 62 7.56 6.29 5.78
CA LYS A 62 8.39 7.48 5.59
C LYS A 62 7.85 8.39 4.51
N ILE A 63 7.29 7.82 3.46
CA ILE A 63 6.71 8.61 2.38
C ILE A 63 5.52 9.43 2.89
N LEU A 64 4.71 8.84 3.74
CA LEU A 64 3.56 9.54 4.32
C LEU A 64 4.00 10.63 5.31
N ASP A 65 5.04 10.36 6.08
CA ASP A 65 5.55 11.31 7.06
C ASP A 65 6.30 12.46 6.39
N ASN A 66 6.85 12.23 5.24
CA ASN A 66 7.66 13.23 4.52
C ASN A 66 6.76 14.06 3.62
N LYS A 67 6.30 15.15 4.15
CA LYS A 67 5.38 16.05 3.43
C LYS A 67 6.12 16.98 2.48
#